data_34520d0e45a5411fc313713bfaf395a7
#
_entry.id   34520d0e45a5411fc313713bfaf395a7
#
_cell.length_a   1.000
_cell.length_b   1.000
_cell.length_c   1.000
_cell.angle_alpha   90.00
_cell.angle_beta   90.00
_cell.angle_gamma   90.00
#
_symmetry.space_group_name_H-M   'P 1'
#
loop_
_entity.id
_entity.type
_entity.pdbx_description
1 polymer ?
#
loop_
_entity_poly.entity_id
_entity_poly.type
_entity_poly.pdbx_seq_one_letter_code
_entity_poly.pdbx_strand_id
1 'polypeptide(L)'
;EALKDADYAVTDDNATDIGIIVGTSEGALGTCCDFQSMITEKGNASGSAFKFPNTVYNAAGGYLSICSGIKGYNVTVTNGAQSGLASMAYAMSVLRSGQENAMLATGSDENSDTMTELFGKLGVTSENVVAPFAGNDGFVLSDGSASVLIEDEKAARERGARIYCHASGYGMAHSNVKFGTLTGSEAGLTNAVNNALADAGMTIDDIDAVFGFANGMKAV
;
A
#
# COMPACT_ATOMS: atom_id res chain seq x y z
N GLU A 1 -10.93 3.96 10.83
CA GLU A 1 -11.74 2.74 10.90
C GLU A 1 -10.93 1.57 11.47
N ALA A 2 -9.73 1.20 10.94
CA ALA A 2 -8.95 0.05 11.44
C ALA A 2 -8.64 0.13 12.95
N LEU A 3 -8.21 1.29 13.46
CA LEU A 3 -7.99 1.50 14.90
C LEU A 3 -9.27 1.32 15.71
N LYS A 4 -10.40 1.78 15.17
CA LYS A 4 -11.72 1.63 15.81
C LYS A 4 -12.18 0.17 15.82
N ASP A 5 -12.00 -0.53 14.71
CA ASP A 5 -12.34 -1.95 14.61
C ASP A 5 -11.50 -2.82 15.55
N ALA A 6 -10.23 -2.46 15.71
CA ALA A 6 -9.31 -3.11 16.63
C ALA A 6 -9.51 -2.72 18.11
N ASP A 7 -10.43 -1.81 18.42
CA ASP A 7 -10.58 -1.20 19.75
C ASP A 7 -9.23 -0.70 20.31
N TYR A 8 -8.43 -0.05 19.43
CA TYR A 8 -7.12 0.49 19.77
C TYR A 8 -7.18 1.99 19.94
N ALA A 9 -7.14 2.45 21.17
CA ALA A 9 -7.09 3.88 21.50
C ALA A 9 -5.63 4.38 21.47
N VAL A 10 -5.38 5.40 20.66
CA VAL A 10 -4.10 6.13 20.70
C VAL A 10 -4.18 7.16 21.83
N THR A 11 -3.25 7.09 22.76
CA THR A 11 -3.15 7.96 23.94
C THR A 11 -1.76 8.58 24.00
N ASP A 12 -1.55 9.56 24.87
CA ASP A 12 -0.22 10.14 25.05
C ASP A 12 0.82 9.13 25.54
N ASP A 13 0.39 8.08 26.24
CA ASP A 13 1.29 7.05 26.80
C ASP A 13 1.76 6.05 25.73
N ASN A 14 0.97 5.81 24.67
CA ASN A 14 1.29 4.82 23.63
C ASN A 14 1.51 5.42 22.23
N ALA A 15 1.35 6.72 22.08
CA ALA A 15 1.42 7.38 20.78
C ALA A 15 2.79 7.20 20.07
N THR A 16 3.86 6.99 20.82
CA THR A 16 5.22 6.77 20.33
C THR A 16 5.52 5.30 20.05
N ASP A 17 4.66 4.38 20.48
CA ASP A 17 4.85 2.92 20.36
C ASP A 17 4.01 2.33 19.21
N ILE A 18 3.34 3.18 18.47
CA ILE A 18 2.59 2.83 17.27
C ILE A 18 3.07 3.64 16.09
N GLY A 19 3.35 2.97 14.98
CA GLY A 19 3.77 3.57 13.72
C GLY A 19 2.74 3.50 12.62
N ILE A 20 3.01 4.20 11.53
CA ILE A 20 2.22 4.25 10.29
C ILE A 20 3.12 3.91 9.11
N ILE A 21 2.66 3.03 8.24
CA ILE A 21 3.24 2.85 6.91
C ILE A 21 2.14 3.01 5.87
N VAL A 22 2.34 3.95 4.96
CA VAL A 22 1.45 4.15 3.81
C VAL A 22 2.09 3.60 2.55
N GLY A 23 1.44 2.63 1.93
CA GLY A 23 1.77 2.15 0.60
C GLY A 23 0.93 2.87 -0.44
N THR A 24 1.56 3.48 -1.43
CA THR A 24 0.87 4.13 -2.54
C THR A 24 1.61 3.86 -3.85
N SER A 25 0.87 3.66 -4.92
CA SER A 25 1.43 3.50 -6.26
C SER A 25 1.79 4.85 -6.87
N GLU A 26 0.85 5.77 -6.80
CA GLU A 26 0.84 7.03 -7.53
C GLU A 26 1.15 8.24 -6.63
N GLY A 27 0.92 8.09 -5.33
CA GLY A 27 1.04 9.18 -4.37
C GLY A 27 0.07 10.33 -4.70
N ALA A 28 0.57 11.56 -4.63
CA ALA A 28 -0.19 12.77 -4.91
C ALA A 28 0.02 13.27 -6.36
N LEU A 29 0.07 12.36 -7.35
CA LEU A 29 0.45 12.72 -8.72
C LEU A 29 -0.48 13.78 -9.33
N GLY A 30 -1.80 13.66 -9.16
CA GLY A 30 -2.77 14.66 -9.63
C GLY A 30 -2.47 16.05 -9.08
N THR A 31 -2.35 16.17 -7.76
CA THR A 31 -2.00 17.43 -7.09
C THR A 31 -0.64 17.97 -7.53
N CYS A 32 0.33 17.10 -7.75
CA CYS A 32 1.67 17.48 -8.24
C CYS A 32 1.60 18.05 -9.66
N CYS A 33 0.87 17.41 -10.57
CA CYS A 33 0.65 17.89 -11.93
C CYS A 33 -0.07 19.23 -11.97
N ASP A 34 -1.11 19.40 -11.19
CA ASP A 34 -1.85 20.66 -11.06
C ASP A 34 -0.95 21.79 -10.55
N PHE A 35 -0.13 21.51 -9.53
CA PHE A 35 0.81 22.47 -8.98
C PHE A 35 1.87 22.87 -10.01
N GLN A 36 2.42 21.90 -10.73
CA GLN A 36 3.42 22.15 -11.77
C GLN A 36 2.83 22.93 -12.95
N SER A 37 1.63 22.60 -13.40
CA SER A 37 0.93 23.31 -14.47
C SER A 37 0.71 24.77 -14.10
N MET A 38 0.29 25.03 -12.87
CA MET A 38 0.07 26.40 -12.37
C MET A 38 1.37 27.24 -12.42
N ILE A 39 2.51 26.66 -12.03
CA ILE A 39 3.81 27.35 -12.11
C ILE A 39 4.23 27.57 -13.56
N THR A 40 4.04 26.58 -14.42
CA THR A 40 4.43 26.64 -15.84
C THR A 40 3.63 27.71 -16.58
N GLU A 41 2.33 27.81 -16.32
CA GLU A 41 1.43 28.73 -17.04
C GLU A 41 1.48 30.15 -16.49
N LYS A 42 1.63 30.32 -15.17
CA LYS A 42 1.49 31.62 -14.48
C LYS A 42 2.78 32.13 -13.87
N GLY A 43 3.87 31.39 -14.01
CA GLY A 43 5.19 31.73 -13.46
C GLY A 43 5.38 31.34 -11.99
N ASN A 44 6.60 31.36 -11.51
CA ASN A 44 7.00 30.87 -10.19
C ASN A 44 6.25 31.53 -9.01
N ALA A 45 5.83 32.80 -9.16
CA ALA A 45 5.11 33.52 -8.14
C ALA A 45 3.69 32.99 -7.88
N SER A 46 3.16 32.14 -8.78
CA SER A 46 1.85 31.49 -8.62
C SER A 46 1.87 30.27 -7.72
N GLY A 47 3.06 29.77 -7.36
CA GLY A 47 3.23 28.61 -6.49
C GLY A 47 2.55 28.82 -5.13
N SER A 48 1.56 27.97 -4.81
CA SER A 48 0.83 28.05 -3.55
C SER A 48 1.58 27.31 -2.45
N ALA A 49 2.04 28.04 -1.43
CA ALA A 49 2.63 27.45 -0.22
C ALA A 49 1.64 26.52 0.52
N PHE A 50 0.34 26.72 0.33
CA PHE A 50 -0.70 25.86 0.91
C PHE A 50 -0.86 24.53 0.16
N LYS A 51 -0.69 24.52 -1.17
CA LYS A 51 -0.77 23.30 -1.98
C LYS A 51 0.52 22.48 -1.95
N PHE A 52 1.68 23.13 -1.83
CA PHE A 52 2.97 22.47 -1.91
C PHE A 52 3.14 21.28 -0.96
N PRO A 53 2.75 21.33 0.34
CA PRO A 53 2.88 20.20 1.24
C PRO A 53 2.11 18.94 0.80
N ASN A 54 1.13 19.10 -0.09
CA ASN A 54 0.31 18.01 -0.60
C ASN A 54 0.85 17.41 -1.91
N THR A 55 1.97 17.89 -2.42
CA THR A 55 2.58 17.37 -3.66
C THR A 55 3.57 16.24 -3.42
N VAL A 56 3.84 15.89 -2.17
CA VAL A 56 4.82 14.88 -1.80
C VAL A 56 4.15 13.56 -1.40
N TYR A 57 4.83 12.45 -1.68
CA TYR A 57 4.28 11.10 -1.45
C TYR A 57 3.91 10.83 0.01
N ASN A 58 4.62 11.41 0.95
CA ASN A 58 4.39 11.20 2.38
C ASN A 58 3.33 12.12 3.00
N ALA A 59 2.66 12.94 2.21
CA ALA A 59 1.61 13.84 2.73
C ALA A 59 0.51 13.05 3.46
N ALA A 60 0.02 11.95 2.87
CA ALA A 60 -1.01 11.10 3.47
C ALA A 60 -0.59 10.54 4.84
N GLY A 61 0.65 10.02 4.96
CA GLY A 61 1.20 9.53 6.22
C GLY A 61 1.31 10.62 7.29
N GLY A 62 1.71 11.83 6.88
CA GLY A 62 1.75 13.00 7.77
C GLY A 62 0.37 13.38 8.29
N TYR A 63 -0.64 13.45 7.42
CA TYR A 63 -2.01 13.74 7.83
C TYR A 63 -2.62 12.65 8.73
N LEU A 64 -2.35 11.38 8.42
CA LEU A 64 -2.78 10.27 9.27
C LEU A 64 -2.18 10.39 10.68
N SER A 65 -0.89 10.71 10.80
CA SER A 65 -0.23 10.95 12.08
C SER A 65 -0.91 12.08 12.86
N ILE A 66 -1.14 13.22 12.21
CA ILE A 66 -1.81 14.37 12.84
C ILE A 66 -3.24 14.02 13.31
N CYS A 67 -4.03 13.37 12.44
CA CYS A 67 -5.42 13.05 12.73
C CYS A 67 -5.60 11.94 13.77
N SER A 68 -4.67 10.99 13.82
CA SER A 68 -4.74 9.85 14.75
C SER A 68 -4.00 10.08 16.06
N GLY A 69 -3.11 11.09 16.12
CA GLY A 69 -2.22 11.31 17.26
C GLY A 69 -1.03 10.35 17.33
N ILE A 70 -0.82 9.52 16.32
CA ILE A 70 0.31 8.57 16.23
C ILE A 70 1.62 9.36 16.05
N LYS A 71 2.63 9.06 16.87
CA LYS A 71 3.91 9.77 16.91
C LYS A 71 5.13 8.86 16.68
N GLY A 72 4.93 7.56 16.51
CA GLY A 72 5.98 6.59 16.21
C GLY A 72 6.43 6.61 14.76
N TYR A 73 6.91 5.48 14.27
CA TYR A 73 7.44 5.29 12.93
C TYR A 73 6.46 5.76 11.85
N ASN A 74 6.91 6.60 10.91
CA ASN A 74 6.06 7.11 9.83
C ASN A 74 6.81 7.10 8.50
N VAL A 75 6.43 6.19 7.62
CA VAL A 75 7.07 5.98 6.32
C VAL A 75 6.03 5.79 5.23
N THR A 76 6.37 6.25 4.04
CA THR A 76 5.62 5.96 2.81
C THR A 76 6.47 5.08 1.90
N VAL A 77 5.89 4.00 1.41
CA VAL A 77 6.52 3.07 0.47
C VAL A 77 5.79 3.12 -0.88
N THR A 78 6.58 3.10 -1.95
CA THR A 78 6.06 3.05 -3.31
C THR A 78 6.64 1.85 -4.04
N ASN A 79 5.76 0.91 -4.38
CA ASN A 79 6.12 -0.34 -5.06
C ASN A 79 5.07 -0.70 -6.13
N GLY A 80 4.56 0.31 -6.85
CA GLY A 80 3.50 0.16 -7.83
C GLY A 80 2.24 -0.46 -7.22
N ALA A 81 1.53 -1.28 -7.96
CA ALA A 81 0.29 -1.92 -7.54
C ALA A 81 0.43 -2.81 -6.27
N GLN A 82 1.66 -3.12 -5.84
CA GLN A 82 1.91 -3.94 -4.65
C GLN A 82 2.22 -3.10 -3.40
N SER A 83 2.11 -1.78 -3.47
CA SER A 83 2.47 -0.88 -2.37
C SER A 83 1.74 -1.18 -1.07
N GLY A 84 0.45 -1.55 -1.14
CA GLY A 84 -0.32 -1.95 0.03
C GLY A 84 0.24 -3.20 0.72
N LEU A 85 0.57 -4.25 -0.04
CA LEU A 85 1.21 -5.45 0.51
C LEU A 85 2.63 -5.15 1.02
N ALA A 86 3.37 -4.29 0.33
CA ALA A 86 4.68 -3.83 0.78
C ALA A 86 4.59 -3.11 2.12
N SER A 87 3.56 -2.28 2.34
CA SER A 87 3.35 -1.61 3.64
C SER A 87 3.18 -2.61 4.79
N MET A 88 2.46 -3.72 4.56
CA MET A 88 2.32 -4.80 5.55
C MET A 88 3.65 -5.50 5.81
N ALA A 89 4.41 -5.84 4.77
CA ALA A 89 5.72 -6.49 4.91
C ALA A 89 6.71 -5.63 5.72
N TYR A 90 6.75 -4.33 5.44
CA TYR A 90 7.56 -3.38 6.22
C TYR A 90 7.07 -3.24 7.66
N ALA A 91 5.74 -3.20 7.88
CA ALA A 91 5.16 -3.18 9.22
C ALA A 91 5.61 -4.39 10.05
N MET A 92 5.54 -5.60 9.46
CA MET A 92 6.05 -6.82 10.10
C MET A 92 7.54 -6.72 10.42
N SER A 93 8.33 -6.14 9.52
CA SER A 93 9.78 -5.96 9.73
C SER A 93 10.06 -5.02 10.91
N VAL A 94 9.33 -3.90 11.01
CA VAL A 94 9.47 -2.93 12.11
C VAL A 94 9.08 -3.56 13.45
N LEU A 95 7.95 -4.29 13.49
CA LEU A 95 7.52 -5.01 14.70
C LEU A 95 8.53 -6.07 15.14
N ARG A 96 9.05 -6.87 14.21
CA ARG A 96 10.08 -7.89 14.49
C ARG A 96 11.39 -7.29 14.99
N SER A 97 11.69 -6.05 14.64
CA SER A 97 12.87 -5.33 15.17
C SER A 97 12.67 -4.79 16.61
N GLY A 98 11.43 -4.81 17.11
CA GLY A 98 11.09 -4.29 18.43
C GLY A 98 11.08 -2.76 18.51
N GLN A 99 11.04 -2.06 17.37
CA GLN A 99 10.98 -0.59 17.35
C GLN A 99 9.59 -0.05 17.71
N GLU A 100 8.55 -0.79 17.37
CA GLU A 100 7.15 -0.44 17.63
C GLU A 100 6.41 -1.63 18.23
N ASN A 101 5.35 -1.39 18.96
CA ASN A 101 4.45 -2.43 19.48
C ASN A 101 3.25 -2.68 18.55
N ALA A 102 2.90 -1.67 17.76
CA ALA A 102 1.82 -1.74 16.77
C ALA A 102 2.17 -0.94 15.51
N MET A 103 1.64 -1.34 14.38
CA MET A 103 1.81 -0.68 13.09
C MET A 103 0.49 -0.58 12.35
N LEU A 104 0.10 0.62 11.95
CA LEU A 104 -1.00 0.85 11.02
C LEU A 104 -0.44 0.77 9.60
N ALA A 105 -0.64 -0.37 8.95
CA ALA A 105 -0.27 -0.58 7.56
C ALA A 105 -1.45 -0.22 6.67
N THR A 106 -1.23 0.69 5.73
CA THR A 106 -2.27 1.25 4.85
C THR A 106 -1.84 1.17 3.40
N GLY A 107 -2.71 0.69 2.52
CA GLY A 107 -2.61 0.88 1.08
C GLY A 107 -3.63 1.94 0.66
N SER A 108 -3.23 2.95 -0.09
CA SER A 108 -4.14 4.01 -0.54
C SER A 108 -3.66 4.62 -1.84
N ASP A 109 -4.54 4.65 -2.82
CA ASP A 109 -4.34 5.36 -4.08
C ASP A 109 -5.58 6.17 -4.46
N GLU A 110 -5.32 7.32 -5.06
CA GLU A 110 -6.30 8.23 -5.64
C GLU A 110 -6.11 8.21 -7.16
N ASN A 111 -7.20 8.00 -7.91
CA ASN A 111 -7.17 8.16 -9.34
C ASN A 111 -7.15 9.65 -9.72
N SER A 112 -6.45 9.98 -10.79
CA SER A 112 -6.42 11.33 -11.37
C SER A 112 -6.62 11.28 -12.87
N ASP A 113 -7.05 12.41 -13.43
CA ASP A 113 -7.18 12.55 -14.89
C ASP A 113 -5.85 12.26 -15.60
N THR A 114 -4.74 12.69 -15.01
CA THR A 114 -3.39 12.42 -15.51
C THR A 114 -3.09 10.92 -15.59
N MET A 115 -3.46 10.16 -14.56
CA MET A 115 -3.26 8.70 -14.55
C MET A 115 -4.19 8.00 -15.52
N THR A 116 -5.45 8.42 -15.58
CA THR A 116 -6.43 7.89 -16.53
C THR A 116 -5.96 8.10 -17.97
N GLU A 117 -5.44 9.28 -18.28
CA GLU A 117 -4.90 9.58 -19.62
C GLU A 117 -3.62 8.77 -19.91
N LEU A 118 -2.71 8.66 -18.94
CA LEU A 118 -1.46 7.91 -19.09
C LEU A 118 -1.73 6.42 -19.36
N PHE A 119 -2.51 5.76 -18.54
CA PHE A 119 -2.82 4.33 -18.70
C PHE A 119 -3.70 4.08 -19.92
N GLY A 120 -4.59 5.01 -20.27
CA GLY A 120 -5.35 4.98 -21.52
C GLY A 120 -4.44 5.00 -22.75
N LYS A 121 -3.44 5.90 -22.78
CA LYS A 121 -2.43 5.95 -23.86
C LYS A 121 -1.54 4.71 -23.91
N LEU A 122 -1.29 4.06 -22.79
CA LEU A 122 -0.58 2.78 -22.74
C LEU A 122 -1.43 1.58 -23.22
N GLY A 123 -2.74 1.78 -23.38
CA GLY A 123 -3.67 0.74 -23.84
C GLY A 123 -3.88 -0.39 -22.83
N VAL A 124 -3.73 -0.11 -21.53
CA VAL A 124 -3.87 -1.11 -20.45
C VAL A 124 -5.16 -0.95 -19.64
N THR A 125 -5.95 0.10 -19.92
CA THR A 125 -7.26 0.30 -19.29
C THR A 125 -8.39 -0.24 -20.17
N SER A 126 -9.48 -0.68 -19.53
CA SER A 126 -10.71 -1.10 -20.20
C SER A 126 -11.78 -0.03 -20.04
N GLU A 127 -12.56 0.21 -21.10
CA GLU A 127 -13.77 1.05 -21.05
C GLU A 127 -14.98 0.30 -20.47
N ASN A 128 -14.87 -1.01 -20.33
CA ASN A 128 -15.93 -1.87 -19.85
C ASN A 128 -15.66 -2.30 -18.41
N VAL A 129 -16.73 -2.69 -17.72
CA VAL A 129 -16.61 -3.35 -16.41
C VAL A 129 -15.78 -4.61 -16.57
N VAL A 130 -14.73 -4.73 -15.75
CA VAL A 130 -13.85 -5.90 -15.73
C VAL A 130 -14.25 -6.81 -14.58
N ALA A 131 -14.12 -8.11 -14.78
CA ALA A 131 -14.31 -9.11 -13.73
C ALA A 131 -12.98 -9.82 -13.46
N PRO A 132 -12.67 -10.15 -12.20
CA PRO A 132 -11.49 -10.93 -11.86
C PRO A 132 -11.42 -12.21 -12.70
N PHE A 133 -10.22 -12.54 -13.20
CA PHE A 133 -9.93 -13.73 -14.02
C PHE A 133 -10.74 -13.88 -15.32
N ALA A 134 -11.46 -12.85 -15.74
CA ALA A 134 -12.30 -12.92 -16.95
C ALA A 134 -11.52 -12.74 -18.27
N GLY A 135 -10.22 -12.42 -18.20
CA GLY A 135 -9.38 -12.23 -19.37
C GLY A 135 -9.77 -11.03 -20.23
N ASN A 136 -10.07 -9.91 -19.60
CA ASN A 136 -10.35 -8.63 -20.26
C ASN A 136 -9.08 -8.01 -20.85
N ASP A 137 -9.25 -7.02 -21.74
CA ASP A 137 -8.14 -6.35 -22.42
C ASP A 137 -7.50 -5.22 -21.60
N GLY A 138 -7.92 -5.01 -20.34
CA GLY A 138 -7.38 -3.99 -19.45
C GLY A 138 -8.03 -4.04 -18.08
N PHE A 139 -7.64 -3.09 -17.24
CA PHE A 139 -8.21 -2.88 -15.90
C PHE A 139 -8.89 -1.51 -15.80
N VAL A 140 -9.64 -1.30 -14.74
CA VAL A 140 -10.29 -0.02 -14.43
C VAL A 140 -9.59 0.62 -13.23
N LEU A 141 -9.21 1.89 -13.39
CA LEU A 141 -8.67 2.70 -12.29
C LEU A 141 -9.80 3.17 -11.38
N SER A 142 -9.55 3.20 -10.09
CA SER A 142 -10.47 3.76 -9.10
C SER A 142 -9.70 4.21 -7.86
N ASP A 143 -10.37 5.04 -7.04
CA ASP A 143 -9.89 5.37 -5.71
C ASP A 143 -10.06 4.17 -4.77
N GLY A 144 -9.13 4.02 -3.86
CA GLY A 144 -9.23 2.96 -2.87
C GLY A 144 -8.29 3.15 -1.69
N SER A 145 -8.76 2.75 -0.51
CA SER A 145 -7.91 2.67 0.67
C SER A 145 -8.31 1.50 1.55
N ALA A 146 -7.31 0.80 2.06
CA ALA A 146 -7.48 -0.26 3.04
C ALA A 146 -6.38 -0.15 4.10
N SER A 147 -6.75 -0.36 5.36
CA SER A 147 -5.81 -0.30 6.48
C SER A 147 -5.99 -1.49 7.39
N VAL A 148 -4.88 -2.00 7.88
CA VAL A 148 -4.86 -3.05 8.91
C VAL A 148 -3.98 -2.61 10.07
N LEU A 149 -4.38 -2.93 11.29
CA LEU A 149 -3.54 -2.81 12.47
C LEU A 149 -2.82 -4.14 12.67
N ILE A 150 -1.49 -4.11 12.68
CA ILE A 150 -0.62 -5.25 12.96
C ILE A 150 0.05 -4.98 14.30
N GLU A 151 -0.01 -5.95 15.21
CA GLU A 151 0.53 -5.83 16.56
C GLU A 151 1.42 -7.02 16.90
N ASP A 152 2.33 -6.84 17.84
CA ASP A 152 2.94 -7.96 18.51
C ASP A 152 1.88 -8.84 19.18
N GLU A 153 1.94 -10.14 18.97
CA GLU A 153 0.90 -11.06 19.46
C GLU A 153 0.72 -11.00 20.97
N LYS A 154 1.82 -10.87 21.70
CA LYS A 154 1.77 -10.79 23.16
C LYS A 154 1.05 -9.52 23.61
N ALA A 155 1.41 -8.37 23.03
CA ALA A 155 0.77 -7.09 23.31
C ALA A 155 -0.74 -7.12 22.96
N ALA A 156 -1.09 -7.67 21.80
CA ALA A 156 -2.48 -7.84 21.39
C ALA A 156 -3.30 -8.69 22.38
N ARG A 157 -2.74 -9.81 22.85
CA ARG A 157 -3.39 -10.69 23.83
C ARG A 157 -3.49 -10.01 25.21
N GLU A 158 -2.47 -9.31 25.66
CA GLU A 158 -2.46 -8.61 26.97
C GLU A 158 -3.54 -7.53 27.05
N ARG A 159 -3.82 -6.81 25.95
CA ARG A 159 -4.92 -5.85 25.90
C ARG A 159 -6.30 -6.46 25.60
N GLY A 160 -6.39 -7.77 25.37
CA GLY A 160 -7.64 -8.47 25.02
C GLY A 160 -8.13 -8.21 23.60
N ALA A 161 -7.22 -7.96 22.67
CA ALA A 161 -7.55 -7.69 21.27
C ALA A 161 -8.31 -8.85 20.60
N ARG A 162 -9.23 -8.51 19.72
CA ARG A 162 -9.77 -9.47 18.76
C ARG A 162 -8.73 -9.70 17.65
N ILE A 163 -8.14 -10.88 17.61
CA ILE A 163 -7.18 -11.27 16.59
C ILE A 163 -7.92 -11.97 15.45
N TYR A 164 -7.86 -11.41 14.24
CA TYR A 164 -8.46 -11.99 13.04
C TYR A 164 -7.61 -13.12 12.46
N CYS A 165 -6.29 -12.88 12.38
CA CYS A 165 -5.31 -13.83 11.84
C CYS A 165 -3.90 -13.46 12.30
N HIS A 166 -2.94 -14.32 11.99
CA HIS A 166 -1.51 -14.08 12.20
C HIS A 166 -0.84 -13.80 10.86
N ALA A 167 -0.05 -12.72 10.77
CA ALA A 167 0.84 -12.46 9.65
C ALA A 167 2.14 -13.25 9.87
N SER A 168 2.21 -14.47 9.34
CA SER A 168 3.28 -15.42 9.64
C SER A 168 4.58 -15.12 8.89
N GLY A 169 4.50 -14.69 7.62
CA GLY A 169 5.67 -14.40 6.81
C GLY A 169 5.35 -13.54 5.59
N TYR A 170 6.38 -12.99 4.98
CA TYR A 170 6.27 -12.26 3.73
C TYR A 170 7.44 -12.59 2.79
N GLY A 171 7.21 -12.37 1.50
CA GLY A 171 8.24 -12.53 0.48
C GLY A 171 8.11 -11.48 -0.60
N MET A 172 9.24 -10.90 -0.97
CA MET A 172 9.34 -9.97 -2.09
C MET A 172 10.38 -10.46 -3.08
N ALA A 173 10.10 -10.29 -4.37
CA ALA A 173 11.03 -10.57 -5.44
C ALA A 173 10.76 -9.64 -6.61
N HIS A 174 11.76 -9.45 -7.45
CA HIS A 174 11.67 -8.65 -8.66
C HIS A 174 11.74 -9.56 -9.89
N SER A 175 10.90 -9.25 -10.88
CA SER A 175 10.97 -9.85 -12.22
C SER A 175 11.45 -8.81 -13.23
N ASN A 176 12.32 -9.22 -14.14
CA ASN A 176 12.80 -8.33 -15.20
C ASN A 176 11.80 -8.30 -16.36
N VAL A 177 10.62 -7.72 -16.10
CA VAL A 177 9.56 -7.55 -17.11
C VAL A 177 9.50 -6.11 -17.61
N LYS A 178 9.03 -5.91 -18.83
CA LYS A 178 8.82 -4.56 -19.37
C LYS A 178 7.61 -3.91 -18.71
N PHE A 179 7.68 -2.61 -18.50
CA PHE A 179 6.54 -1.82 -18.02
C PHE A 179 5.29 -2.06 -18.89
N GLY A 180 4.14 -2.22 -18.25
CA GLY A 180 2.87 -2.50 -18.92
C GLY A 180 2.70 -3.93 -19.45
N THR A 181 3.61 -4.86 -19.09
CA THR A 181 3.46 -6.29 -19.37
C THR A 181 3.63 -7.10 -18.08
N LEU A 182 2.97 -8.25 -18.02
CA LEU A 182 3.14 -9.23 -16.92
C LEU A 182 3.77 -10.53 -17.40
N THR A 183 3.98 -10.66 -18.70
CA THR A 183 4.64 -11.83 -19.31
C THR A 183 6.08 -11.95 -18.82
N GLY A 184 6.43 -13.10 -18.25
CA GLY A 184 7.75 -13.38 -17.68
C GLY A 184 7.87 -13.01 -16.20
N SER A 185 6.75 -12.73 -15.54
CA SER A 185 6.73 -12.48 -14.09
C SER A 185 6.76 -13.75 -13.23
N GLU A 186 6.59 -14.93 -13.83
CA GLU A 186 6.41 -16.22 -13.15
C GLU A 186 7.57 -16.54 -12.21
N ALA A 187 8.79 -16.31 -12.65
CA ALA A 187 9.98 -16.56 -11.81
C ALA A 187 10.03 -15.65 -10.57
N GLY A 188 9.68 -14.38 -10.75
CA GLY A 188 9.61 -13.44 -9.62
C GLY A 188 8.50 -13.80 -8.65
N LEU A 189 7.32 -14.15 -9.16
CA LEU A 189 6.20 -14.59 -8.32
C LEU A 189 6.56 -15.86 -7.54
N THR A 190 7.13 -16.86 -8.22
CA THR A 190 7.60 -18.09 -7.58
C THR A 190 8.62 -17.82 -6.48
N ASN A 191 9.58 -16.93 -6.73
CA ASN A 191 10.57 -16.55 -5.73
C ASN A 191 9.93 -15.81 -4.54
N ALA A 192 8.97 -14.91 -4.78
CA ALA A 192 8.26 -14.21 -3.71
C ALA A 192 7.47 -15.20 -2.83
N VAL A 193 6.75 -16.14 -3.43
CA VAL A 193 6.02 -17.19 -2.69
C VAL A 193 6.99 -18.05 -1.88
N ASN A 194 8.08 -18.54 -2.48
CA ASN A 194 9.06 -19.35 -1.77
C ASN A 194 9.71 -18.58 -0.61
N ASN A 195 10.00 -17.29 -0.80
CA ASN A 195 10.54 -16.45 0.26
C ASN A 195 9.52 -16.27 1.41
N ALA A 196 8.24 -16.08 1.10
CA ALA A 196 7.18 -15.96 2.11
C ALA A 196 7.00 -17.26 2.92
N LEU A 197 7.01 -18.41 2.24
CA LEU A 197 6.94 -19.72 2.89
C LEU A 197 8.15 -19.97 3.79
N ALA A 198 9.35 -19.67 3.30
CA ALA A 198 10.58 -19.80 4.09
C ALA A 198 10.59 -18.86 5.31
N ASP A 199 10.13 -17.61 5.16
CA ASP A 199 10.02 -16.64 6.26
C ASP A 199 8.99 -17.08 7.31
N ALA A 200 7.89 -17.71 6.88
CA ALA A 200 6.88 -18.29 7.75
C ALA A 200 7.27 -19.64 8.39
N GLY A 201 8.32 -20.29 7.91
CA GLY A 201 8.67 -21.66 8.29
C GLY A 201 7.65 -22.69 7.80
N MET A 202 6.97 -22.42 6.69
CA MET A 202 5.89 -23.23 6.11
C MET A 202 6.31 -23.83 4.76
N THR A 203 5.52 -24.79 4.30
CA THR A 203 5.62 -25.39 2.97
C THR A 203 4.35 -25.12 2.15
N ILE A 204 4.37 -25.44 0.87
CA ILE A 204 3.18 -25.29 0.01
C ILE A 204 2.01 -26.17 0.47
N ASP A 205 2.29 -27.29 1.12
CA ASP A 205 1.27 -28.22 1.62
C ASP A 205 0.51 -27.68 2.84
N ASP A 206 1.03 -26.63 3.47
CA ASP A 206 0.39 -25.92 4.59
C ASP A 206 -0.57 -24.81 4.13
N ILE A 207 -0.74 -24.61 2.80
CA ILE A 207 -1.53 -23.53 2.22
C ILE A 207 -2.87 -24.05 1.71
N ASP A 208 -3.95 -23.62 2.34
CA ASP A 208 -5.31 -24.00 1.96
C ASP A 208 -5.93 -23.09 0.88
N ALA A 209 -5.51 -21.83 0.80
CA ALA A 209 -6.08 -20.86 -0.14
C ALA A 209 -5.06 -19.81 -0.59
N VAL A 210 -5.24 -19.33 -1.83
CA VAL A 210 -4.44 -18.25 -2.41
C VAL A 210 -5.37 -17.13 -2.90
N PHE A 211 -5.11 -15.90 -2.46
CA PHE A 211 -5.78 -14.71 -2.96
C PHE A 211 -4.87 -14.04 -3.99
N GLY A 212 -5.19 -14.22 -5.27
CA GLY A 212 -4.41 -13.68 -6.37
C GLY A 212 -4.71 -12.20 -6.64
N PHE A 213 -3.75 -11.51 -7.25
CA PHE A 213 -3.95 -10.18 -7.81
C PHE A 213 -4.72 -10.30 -9.12
N ALA A 214 -6.04 -10.14 -9.07
CA ALA A 214 -6.94 -10.33 -10.20
C ALA A 214 -7.53 -9.00 -10.66
N ASN A 215 -6.75 -8.21 -11.38
CA ASN A 215 -7.17 -6.91 -11.94
C ASN A 215 -8.00 -7.02 -13.23
N GLY A 216 -8.27 -8.22 -13.72
CA GLY A 216 -9.05 -8.48 -14.92
C GLY A 216 -8.25 -8.63 -16.23
N MET A 217 -6.95 -8.33 -16.23
CA MET A 217 -6.11 -8.49 -17.43
C MET A 217 -5.89 -9.96 -17.78
N LYS A 218 -5.76 -10.28 -19.08
CA LYS A 218 -5.49 -11.65 -19.58
C LYS A 218 -4.15 -12.23 -19.10
N ALA A 219 -3.19 -11.39 -18.77
CA ALA A 219 -1.84 -11.77 -18.40
C ALA A 219 -1.61 -11.87 -16.88
N VAL A 220 -2.67 -11.89 -16.11
CA VAL A 220 -2.64 -12.04 -14.64
C VAL A 220 -3.29 -13.33 -14.21
#